data_069de8f664491ca58d365d63822f7992
#
_entry.id   069de8f664491ca58d365d63822f7992
#
_cell.length_a   1.000
_cell.length_b   1.000
_cell.length_c   1.000
_cell.angle_alpha   90.00
_cell.angle_beta   90.00
_cell.angle_gamma   90.00
#
_symmetry.space_group_name_H-M   'P 1'
#
loop_
_entity.id
_entity.type
_entity.pdbx_description
1 polymer ?
#
loop_
_entity_poly.entity_id
_entity_poly.type
_entity_poly.pdbx_seq_one_letter_code
_entity_poly.pdbx_strand_id
1 'polypeptide(L)'
;MRGLTSKPKQKNKPSSKVSSGAGLSLVIDSEVNERDEGIFYLLPSEMSKSGLLNPERFDSCDIRNVEVDDIRPSALLGILSSLKPNGTVSVTLCEPIAVMQPYEARMVEANAKLAGFTNIRTRPGTFFNKFSNQEDETLCITFTKPEKPLF
;
A
#
# COMPACT_ATOMS: atom_id res chain seq x y z
N MET A 1 7.56 35.20 11.56
CA MET A 1 7.84 34.74 11.62
C MET A 1 7.83 34.35 11.52
N ARG A 2 7.32 34.76 11.76
CA ARG A 2 7.24 34.27 11.65
C ARG A 2 6.88 33.74 11.42
N GLY A 3 6.54 34.29 11.61
CA GLY A 3 6.26 33.55 11.44
C GLY A 3 5.93 33.13 11.06
N LEU A 4 5.30 33.10 11.06
CA LEU A 4 5.14 32.44 10.81
C LEU A 4 4.82 32.00 10.43
N THR A 5 4.26 32.31 10.44
CA THR A 5 4.19 31.64 10.17
C THR A 5 3.99 31.00 9.67
N SER A 6 3.43 31.28 9.75
CA SER A 6 3.45 30.53 9.42
C SER A 6 3.31 29.93 8.94
N LYS A 7 2.82 29.86 8.91
CA LYS A 7 2.88 29.08 8.57
C LYS A 7 2.79 28.37 8.16
N PRO A 8 2.33 28.62 8.06
CA PRO A 8 2.45 27.79 7.89
C PRO A 8 2.65 27.12 7.50
N LYS A 9 2.16 27.03 7.44
CA LYS A 9 2.66 26.22 7.25
C LYS A 9 2.90 25.43 7.03
N GLN A 10 2.52 25.34 6.93
CA GLN A 10 3.09 24.58 6.92
C GLN A 10 3.25 23.87 6.79
N LYS A 11 2.89 23.89 6.80
CA LYS A 11 3.31 23.20 6.83
C LYS A 11 3.73 22.47 6.54
N ASN A 12 3.38 22.55 6.50
CA ASN A 12 4.07 21.82 6.39
C ASN A 12 4.51 21.21 6.03
N LYS A 13 4.45 21.11 6.01
CA LYS A 13 5.09 20.51 5.78
C LYS A 13 5.69 19.81 5.38
N PRO A 14 5.64 19.77 5.24
CA PRO A 14 6.38 19.05 5.07
C PRO A 14 7.03 18.61 4.59
N SER A 15 6.78 18.66 4.47
CA SER A 15 7.48 18.17 4.17
C SER A 15 8.26 17.80 3.95
N SER A 16 8.03 17.98 3.92
CA SER A 16 8.74 17.55 3.76
C SER A 16 9.37 17.19 3.98
N LYS A 17 9.01 17.15 4.13
CA LYS A 17 9.54 16.64 4.39
C LYS A 17 9.84 15.82 4.37
N VAL A 18 9.72 15.86 3.78
CA VAL A 18 10.09 14.98 4.13
C VAL A 18 10.89 14.66 4.69
N SER A 19 10.63 14.68 4.87
CA SER A 19 11.60 14.66 5.63
C SER A 19 12.38 13.59 6.11
N SER A 20 13.46 13.72 6.46
CA SER A 20 14.26 12.71 7.06
C SER A 20 13.59 12.17 8.31
N GLY A 21 13.55 10.91 8.49
CA GLY A 21 12.83 10.29 9.58
C GLY A 21 11.35 10.17 9.33
N ALA A 22 10.80 11.04 8.53
CA ALA A 22 9.43 10.86 8.10
C ALA A 22 9.40 9.70 7.12
N GLY A 23 8.47 8.79 7.32
CA GLY A 23 8.33 7.64 6.46
C GLY A 23 7.88 8.03 5.07
N LEU A 24 8.36 7.30 4.07
CA LEU A 24 7.84 7.39 2.73
C LEU A 24 6.85 6.27 2.52
N SER A 25 5.73 6.60 1.93
CA SER A 25 4.68 5.62 1.65
C SER A 25 4.52 5.41 0.17
N LEU A 26 4.30 4.15 -0.22
CA LEU A 26 4.00 3.78 -1.57
C LEU A 26 2.51 3.47 -1.65
N VAL A 27 1.84 4.00 -2.66
CA VAL A 27 0.43 3.70 -2.90
C VAL A 27 0.28 3.13 -4.29
N ILE A 28 -0.36 1.97 -4.38
CA ILE A 28 -0.73 1.35 -5.65
C ILE A 28 -2.23 1.57 -5.82
N ASP A 29 -2.59 2.31 -6.84
CA ASP A 29 -3.99 2.71 -7.04
C ASP A 29 -4.24 2.94 -8.51
N SER A 30 -5.30 2.33 -9.03
CA SER A 30 -5.69 2.53 -10.42
C SER A 30 -6.42 3.87 -10.63
N GLU A 31 -6.79 4.57 -9.55
CA GLU A 31 -7.64 5.74 -9.60
C GLU A 31 -7.09 6.90 -8.77
N VAL A 32 -5.91 7.35 -9.11
CA VAL A 32 -5.29 8.46 -8.37
C VAL A 32 -5.79 9.78 -8.94
N ASN A 33 -6.51 10.54 -8.14
CA ASN A 33 -7.00 11.86 -8.50
C ASN A 33 -6.17 12.98 -7.89
N GLU A 34 -5.64 12.75 -6.70
CA GLU A 34 -4.84 13.73 -5.99
C GLU A 34 -3.57 13.07 -5.51
N ARG A 35 -2.50 13.85 -5.38
CA ARG A 35 -1.20 13.33 -4.93
C ARG A 35 -0.73 14.15 -3.75
N ASP A 36 -0.40 13.46 -2.68
CA ASP A 36 0.08 14.06 -1.44
C ASP A 36 1.59 13.99 -1.36
N GLU A 37 2.18 14.95 -0.66
CA GLU A 37 3.62 14.91 -0.41
C GLU A 37 3.98 13.72 0.47
N GLY A 38 5.13 13.14 0.22
CA GLY A 38 5.60 11.99 0.98
C GLY A 38 4.98 10.68 0.56
N ILE A 39 4.11 10.71 -0.44
CA ILE A 39 3.47 9.52 -0.96
C ILE A 39 3.87 9.35 -2.43
N PHE A 40 4.37 8.16 -2.74
CA PHE A 40 4.76 7.80 -4.09
C PHE A 40 3.67 6.91 -4.68
N TYR A 41 3.14 7.29 -5.84
CA TYR A 41 2.01 6.58 -6.45
C TYR A 41 2.45 5.79 -7.66
N LEU A 42 1.97 4.54 -7.76
CA LEU A 42 2.20 3.69 -8.93
C LEU A 42 0.87 3.09 -9.37
N LEU A 43 0.79 2.82 -10.65
CA LEU A 43 -0.33 2.05 -11.20
C LEU A 43 -0.12 0.56 -10.93
N PRO A 44 -1.20 -0.24 -10.90
CA PRO A 44 -1.05 -1.67 -10.67
C PRO A 44 -0.08 -2.35 -11.63
N SER A 45 -0.02 -1.91 -12.88
CA SER A 45 0.88 -2.49 -13.88
C SER A 45 2.35 -2.25 -13.58
N GLU A 46 2.65 -1.31 -12.67
CA GLU A 46 4.03 -0.95 -12.34
C GLU A 46 4.55 -1.64 -11.07
N MET A 47 3.68 -2.42 -10.40
CA MET A 47 4.05 -3.02 -9.10
C MET A 47 5.31 -3.87 -9.19
N SER A 48 5.41 -4.72 -10.20
CA SER A 48 6.54 -5.64 -10.31
C SER A 48 7.87 -4.94 -10.52
N LYS A 49 7.84 -3.70 -10.98
CA LYS A 49 9.04 -2.91 -11.25
C LYS A 49 9.45 -2.01 -10.10
N SER A 50 8.62 -1.92 -9.07
CA SER A 50 8.84 -0.98 -7.97
C SER A 50 10.20 -1.16 -7.31
N GLY A 51 10.61 -2.40 -7.07
CA GLY A 51 11.88 -2.66 -6.41
C GLY A 51 13.10 -2.29 -7.24
N LEU A 52 12.97 -2.34 -8.56
CA LEU A 52 14.06 -1.92 -9.45
C LEU A 52 14.26 -0.42 -9.42
N LEU A 53 13.15 0.33 -9.34
CA LEU A 53 13.19 1.78 -9.40
C LEU A 53 13.46 2.39 -8.02
N ASN A 54 13.01 1.73 -6.95
CA ASN A 54 13.04 2.28 -5.60
C ASN A 54 13.38 1.20 -4.57
N PRO A 55 14.62 0.64 -4.60
CA PRO A 55 14.96 -0.45 -3.66
C PRO A 55 15.00 0.05 -2.23
N GLU A 56 14.33 -0.66 -1.33
CA GLU A 56 14.30 -0.43 0.12
C GLU A 56 14.06 1.04 0.48
N ARG A 57 13.08 1.64 -0.19
CA ARG A 57 12.81 3.06 -0.03
C ARG A 57 11.62 3.35 0.89
N PHE A 58 10.63 2.47 0.92
CA PHE A 58 9.34 2.78 1.55
C PHE A 58 9.17 2.08 2.87
N ASP A 59 8.51 2.76 3.81
CA ASP A 59 8.14 2.19 5.10
C ASP A 59 6.83 1.42 5.03
N SER A 60 5.99 1.77 4.09
CA SER A 60 4.69 1.12 3.94
C SER A 60 4.21 1.19 2.51
N CYS A 61 3.30 0.29 2.17
CA CYS A 61 2.63 0.27 0.87
C CYS A 61 1.15 0.03 1.10
N ASP A 62 0.33 0.83 0.44
CA ASP A 62 -1.12 0.68 0.48
C ASP A 62 -1.59 0.35 -0.93
N ILE A 63 -2.22 -0.81 -1.07
CA ILE A 63 -2.74 -1.29 -2.36
C ILE A 63 -4.25 -1.19 -2.31
N ARG A 64 -4.81 -0.37 -3.19
CA ARG A 64 -6.25 -0.15 -3.22
C ARG A 64 -6.74 0.05 -4.66
N ASN A 65 -8.00 -0.25 -4.89
CA ASN A 65 -8.60 -0.18 -6.23
C ASN A 65 -7.83 -1.04 -7.24
N VAL A 66 -7.38 -2.21 -6.78
CA VAL A 66 -6.61 -3.15 -7.60
C VAL A 66 -7.33 -4.49 -7.55
N GLU A 67 -7.50 -5.10 -8.71
CA GLU A 67 -8.15 -6.40 -8.79
C GLU A 67 -7.22 -7.49 -8.24
N VAL A 68 -7.83 -8.51 -7.63
CA VAL A 68 -7.08 -9.60 -7.02
C VAL A 68 -6.15 -10.26 -8.05
N ASP A 69 -6.59 -10.35 -9.29
CA ASP A 69 -5.79 -10.98 -10.35
C ASP A 69 -4.48 -10.23 -10.63
N ASP A 70 -4.39 -8.97 -10.26
CA ASP A 70 -3.18 -8.17 -10.43
C ASP A 70 -2.25 -8.26 -9.23
N ILE A 71 -2.71 -8.85 -8.13
CA ILE A 71 -1.93 -9.00 -6.90
C ILE A 71 -1.22 -10.34 -6.92
N ARG A 72 -0.29 -10.49 -7.85
CA ARG A 72 0.43 -11.75 -8.10
C ARG A 72 1.70 -11.82 -7.28
N PRO A 73 2.27 -13.02 -7.09
CA PRO A 73 3.54 -13.12 -6.36
C PRO A 73 4.64 -12.25 -6.97
N SER A 74 4.72 -12.16 -8.31
CA SER A 74 5.76 -11.33 -8.95
C SER A 74 5.54 -9.85 -8.67
N ALA A 75 4.30 -9.39 -8.65
CA ALA A 75 3.99 -8.00 -8.32
C ALA A 75 4.33 -7.71 -6.87
N LEU A 76 3.95 -8.62 -5.96
CA LEU A 76 4.25 -8.45 -4.54
C LEU A 76 5.73 -8.56 -4.26
N LEU A 77 6.47 -9.33 -5.03
CA LEU A 77 7.93 -9.39 -4.90
C LEU A 77 8.55 -8.04 -5.23
N GLY A 78 8.02 -7.35 -6.25
CA GLY A 78 8.45 -5.99 -6.57
C GLY A 78 8.21 -5.04 -5.42
N ILE A 79 7.06 -5.16 -4.77
CA ILE A 79 6.74 -4.33 -3.59
C ILE A 79 7.68 -4.68 -2.45
N LEU A 80 7.90 -5.97 -2.20
CA LEU A 80 8.81 -6.42 -1.13
C LEU A 80 10.19 -5.79 -1.29
N SER A 81 10.70 -5.79 -2.53
CA SER A 81 12.03 -5.23 -2.81
C SER A 81 12.08 -3.73 -2.59
N SER A 82 10.96 -3.03 -2.71
CA SER A 82 10.91 -1.59 -2.54
C SER A 82 10.68 -1.17 -1.08
N LEU A 83 10.40 -2.11 -0.20
CA LEU A 83 10.16 -1.81 1.22
C LEU A 83 11.43 -1.93 2.02
N LYS A 84 11.55 -1.10 3.05
CA LYS A 84 12.57 -1.27 4.08
C LYS A 84 12.23 -2.49 4.93
N PRO A 85 13.22 -3.10 5.59
CA PRO A 85 12.92 -4.18 6.54
C PRO A 85 11.85 -3.74 7.55
N ASN A 86 10.94 -4.64 7.87
CA ASN A 86 9.80 -4.38 8.74
C ASN A 86 8.73 -3.48 8.10
N GLY A 87 8.89 -3.14 6.84
CA GLY A 87 7.86 -2.38 6.12
C GLY A 87 6.58 -3.18 6.00
N THR A 88 5.45 -2.49 5.99
CA THR A 88 4.14 -3.13 6.00
C THR A 88 3.38 -2.86 4.71
N VAL A 89 2.52 -3.81 4.33
CA VAL A 89 1.63 -3.66 3.19
C VAL A 89 0.20 -3.83 3.68
N SER A 90 -0.69 -3.01 3.15
CA SER A 90 -2.12 -3.11 3.39
C SER A 90 -2.82 -3.23 2.05
N VAL A 91 -3.60 -4.29 1.85
CA VAL A 91 -4.38 -4.49 0.64
C VAL A 91 -5.85 -4.37 0.99
N THR A 92 -6.51 -3.35 0.46
CA THR A 92 -7.95 -3.19 0.64
C THR A 92 -8.63 -3.67 -0.63
N LEU A 93 -9.41 -4.74 -0.51
CA LEU A 93 -10.12 -5.28 -1.66
C LEU A 93 -11.23 -4.32 -2.07
N CYS A 94 -11.43 -4.18 -3.37
CA CYS A 94 -12.32 -3.16 -3.90
C CYS A 94 -13.71 -3.69 -4.27
N GLU A 95 -14.09 -4.82 -3.68
CA GLU A 95 -15.43 -5.40 -3.88
C GLU A 95 -16.09 -5.63 -2.53
N PRO A 96 -17.43 -5.43 -2.44
CA PRO A 96 -18.13 -5.68 -1.18
C PRO A 96 -17.97 -7.12 -0.73
N ILE A 97 -17.91 -7.31 0.59
CA ILE A 97 -17.77 -8.64 1.18
C ILE A 97 -18.93 -9.56 0.77
N ALA A 98 -20.10 -8.97 0.50
CA ALA A 98 -21.27 -9.75 0.09
C ALA A 98 -21.12 -10.33 -1.32
N VAL A 99 -20.31 -9.70 -2.15
CA VAL A 99 -20.05 -10.13 -3.53
C VAL A 99 -18.78 -10.95 -3.62
N MET A 100 -17.78 -10.55 -2.83
CA MET A 100 -16.46 -11.17 -2.86
C MET A 100 -16.48 -12.53 -2.16
N GLN A 101 -15.83 -13.49 -2.79
CA GLN A 101 -15.68 -14.79 -2.16
C GLN A 101 -14.51 -14.75 -1.17
N PRO A 102 -14.67 -15.38 0.01
CA PRO A 102 -13.56 -15.37 0.99
C PRO A 102 -12.26 -15.94 0.43
N TYR A 103 -12.31 -16.79 -0.57
CA TYR A 103 -11.08 -17.35 -1.13
C TYR A 103 -10.20 -16.29 -1.81
N GLU A 104 -10.77 -15.16 -2.21
CA GLU A 104 -9.97 -14.09 -2.82
C GLU A 104 -8.98 -13.52 -1.81
N ALA A 105 -9.41 -13.32 -0.56
CA ALA A 105 -8.50 -12.90 0.49
C ALA A 105 -7.43 -13.96 0.71
N ARG A 106 -7.79 -15.24 0.65
CA ARG A 106 -6.82 -16.33 0.81
C ARG A 106 -5.82 -16.36 -0.32
N MET A 107 -6.25 -16.01 -1.54
CA MET A 107 -5.33 -15.91 -2.67
C MET A 107 -4.28 -14.82 -2.42
N VAL A 108 -4.71 -13.67 -1.92
CA VAL A 108 -3.77 -12.59 -1.60
C VAL A 108 -2.82 -13.04 -0.50
N GLU A 109 -3.34 -13.70 0.54
CA GLU A 109 -2.49 -14.23 1.61
C GLU A 109 -1.44 -15.20 1.08
N ALA A 110 -1.88 -16.13 0.23
CA ALA A 110 -0.97 -17.14 -0.34
C ALA A 110 0.08 -16.48 -1.22
N ASN A 111 -0.32 -15.51 -2.03
CA ASN A 111 0.60 -14.82 -2.92
C ASN A 111 1.62 -13.97 -2.13
N ALA A 112 1.17 -13.36 -1.03
CA ALA A 112 2.06 -12.62 -0.16
C ALA A 112 3.09 -13.54 0.49
N LYS A 113 2.66 -14.72 0.92
CA LYS A 113 3.54 -15.71 1.50
C LYS A 113 4.59 -16.19 0.49
N LEU A 114 4.14 -16.47 -0.74
CA LEU A 114 5.06 -16.89 -1.80
C LEU A 114 6.09 -15.81 -2.12
N ALA A 115 5.70 -14.55 -2.02
CA ALA A 115 6.62 -13.44 -2.28
C ALA A 115 7.63 -13.24 -1.14
N GLY A 116 7.40 -13.81 0.03
CA GLY A 116 8.33 -13.72 1.15
C GLY A 116 7.87 -12.86 2.32
N PHE A 117 6.63 -12.42 2.31
CA PHE A 117 6.08 -11.65 3.42
C PHE A 117 5.74 -12.53 4.61
N THR A 118 5.69 -11.93 5.79
CA THR A 118 5.32 -12.59 7.04
C THR A 118 4.21 -11.79 7.71
N ASN A 119 3.71 -12.29 8.85
CA ASN A 119 2.69 -11.62 9.64
C ASN A 119 1.43 -11.34 8.83
N ILE A 120 1.01 -12.31 8.05
CA ILE A 120 -0.10 -12.13 7.11
C ILE A 120 -1.42 -12.27 7.84
N ARG A 121 -2.27 -11.24 7.77
CA ARG A 121 -3.55 -11.21 8.48
C ARG A 121 -4.63 -10.62 7.60
N THR A 122 -5.85 -11.12 7.76
CA THR A 122 -7.03 -10.58 7.08
C THR A 122 -8.02 -10.12 8.14
N ARG A 123 -8.59 -8.94 7.94
CA ARG A 123 -9.57 -8.38 8.86
C ARG A 123 -10.57 -7.52 8.10
N PRO A 124 -11.71 -7.21 8.72
CA PRO A 124 -12.70 -6.34 8.09
C PRO A 124 -12.14 -4.96 7.79
N GLY A 125 -12.60 -4.38 6.69
CA GLY A 125 -12.25 -3.03 6.30
C GLY A 125 -13.40 -2.42 5.52
N THR A 126 -13.19 -1.22 4.98
CA THR A 126 -14.19 -0.56 4.16
C THR A 126 -13.52 0.02 2.92
N PHE A 127 -14.31 0.20 1.87
CA PHE A 127 -13.86 0.90 0.68
C PHE A 127 -15.02 1.75 0.16
N PHE A 128 -14.71 2.82 -0.55
CA PHE A 128 -15.74 3.66 -1.14
C PHE A 128 -16.21 3.04 -2.45
N ASN A 129 -17.50 2.72 -2.52
CA ASN A 129 -18.10 2.12 -3.71
C ASN A 129 -18.70 3.24 -4.56
N LYS A 130 -18.11 3.46 -5.72
CA LYS A 130 -18.54 4.54 -6.60
C LYS A 130 -19.92 4.30 -7.19
N PHE A 131 -20.32 3.04 -7.35
CA PHE A 131 -21.60 2.70 -7.93
C PHE A 131 -22.74 3.01 -6.96
N SER A 132 -22.55 2.73 -5.68
CA SER A 132 -23.54 3.01 -4.64
C SER A 132 -23.32 4.36 -3.99
N ASN A 133 -22.19 4.99 -4.23
CA ASN A 133 -21.78 6.27 -3.65
C ASN A 133 -21.79 6.23 -2.12
N GLN A 134 -21.33 5.12 -1.56
CA GLN A 134 -21.24 4.94 -0.10
C GLN A 134 -20.11 3.99 0.23
N GLU A 135 -19.78 3.94 1.53
CA GLU A 135 -18.77 3.00 2.01
C GLU A 135 -19.38 1.62 2.17
N ASP A 136 -18.71 0.61 1.64
CA ASP A 136 -19.12 -0.78 1.75
C ASP A 136 -18.08 -1.56 2.52
N GLU A 137 -18.52 -2.63 3.19
CA GLU A 137 -17.63 -3.52 3.92
C GLU A 137 -16.85 -4.41 2.96
N THR A 138 -15.59 -4.60 3.27
CA THR A 138 -14.72 -5.48 2.50
C THR A 138 -13.73 -6.13 3.45
N LEU A 139 -12.72 -6.78 2.88
CA LEU A 139 -11.62 -7.37 3.65
C LEU A 139 -10.34 -6.62 3.35
N CYS A 140 -9.53 -6.47 4.38
CA CYS A 140 -8.22 -5.84 4.29
C CYS A 140 -7.17 -6.86 4.72
N ILE A 141 -6.18 -7.09 3.87
CA ILE A 141 -5.10 -8.04 4.15
C ILE A 141 -3.84 -7.23 4.43
N THR A 142 -3.18 -7.49 5.56
CA THR A 142 -1.95 -6.84 5.91
C THR A 142 -0.83 -7.86 6.05
N PHE A 143 0.37 -7.46 5.69
CA PHE A 143 1.55 -8.31 5.82
C PHE A 143 2.80 -7.46 5.92
N THR A 144 3.91 -8.07 6.32
CA THR A 144 5.13 -7.36 6.71
C THR A 144 6.33 -7.97 6.02
N LYS A 145 7.25 -7.11 5.55
CA LYS A 145 8.55 -7.58 5.08
C LYS A 145 9.39 -8.00 6.28
N PRO A 146 9.93 -9.23 6.29
CA PRO A 146 10.75 -9.66 7.43
C PRO A 146 12.00 -8.80 7.56
N GLU A 147 12.48 -8.67 8.79
CA GLU A 147 13.66 -7.87 9.08
C GLU A 147 14.89 -8.44 8.38
N LYS A 148 14.97 -9.75 8.27
CA LYS A 148 16.08 -10.43 7.60
C LYS A 148 15.54 -11.33 6.52
N PRO A 149 16.26 -11.47 5.41
CA PRO A 149 15.83 -12.40 4.37
C PRO A 149 15.83 -13.83 4.90
N LEU A 150 15.00 -14.68 4.30
CA LEU A 150 14.88 -16.08 4.71
C LEU A 150 16.11 -16.91 4.37
N PHE A 151 16.97 -16.39 3.53
CA PHE A 151 18.23 -17.07 3.15
C PHE A 151 19.37 -16.10 3.04
#